data_53675dcb28ed2cb3e1529dc64a8dfe0a
#
_entry.id   53675dcb28ed2cb3e1529dc64a8dfe0a
#
_cell.length_a   1.000
_cell.length_b   1.000
_cell.length_c   1.000
_cell.angle_alpha   90.00
_cell.angle_beta   90.00
_cell.angle_gamma   90.00
#
_symmetry.space_group_name_H-M   'P 1'
#
loop_
_entity.id
_entity.type
_entity.pdbx_description
1 polymer ?
#
loop_
_entity_poly.entity_id
_entity_poly.type
_entity_poly.pdbx_seq_one_letter_code
_entity_poly.pdbx_strand_id
1 'polypeptide(L)'
;MMNRDEARRLAHELVAQMTLEEKASQLRFDSPAIPRLGIPAYNWWNESLHGVARAGTATVFPQAIGLAAIFDEDFHEMVASVISTEARAKYNGQSAHGDRDIYKGLSMWSPNINIFRDPR
;
A
#
# COMPACT_ATOMS: atom_id res chain seq x y z
N MET A 1 8.68 -0.55 -18.75
CA MET A 1 8.18 -0.76 -17.37
C MET A 1 9.10 -1.77 -16.71
N MET A 2 9.61 -1.48 -15.52
CA MET A 2 10.50 -2.39 -14.76
C MET A 2 9.74 -3.68 -14.43
N ASN A 3 10.32 -4.85 -14.71
CA ASN A 3 9.73 -6.12 -14.33
C ASN A 3 10.12 -6.52 -12.89
N ARG A 4 9.49 -7.55 -12.35
CA ARG A 4 9.73 -7.98 -10.96
C ARG A 4 11.15 -8.46 -10.69
N ASP A 5 11.77 -9.12 -11.64
CA ASP A 5 13.13 -9.67 -11.44
C ASP A 5 14.16 -8.57 -11.43
N GLU A 6 14.00 -7.58 -12.31
CA GLU A 6 14.82 -6.37 -12.30
C GLU A 6 14.65 -5.58 -11.00
N ALA A 7 13.41 -5.42 -10.52
CA ALA A 7 13.15 -4.75 -9.24
C ALA A 7 13.80 -5.49 -8.05
N ARG A 8 13.73 -6.83 -8.03
CA ARG A 8 14.38 -7.64 -7.00
C ARG A 8 15.90 -7.50 -7.05
N ARG A 9 16.48 -7.56 -8.24
CA ARG A 9 17.93 -7.39 -8.41
C ARG A 9 18.41 -6.06 -7.84
N LEU A 10 17.75 -4.96 -8.23
CA LEU A 10 18.07 -3.62 -7.72
C LEU A 10 17.88 -3.51 -6.20
N ALA A 11 16.82 -4.09 -5.66
CA ALA A 11 16.59 -4.13 -4.22
C ALA A 11 17.71 -4.87 -3.48
N HIS A 12 18.18 -6.02 -3.98
CA HIS A 12 19.31 -6.73 -3.42
C HIS A 12 20.60 -5.90 -3.42
N GLU A 13 20.88 -5.19 -4.51
CA GLU A 13 22.05 -4.31 -4.60
C GLU A 13 22.00 -3.15 -3.59
N LEU A 14 20.82 -2.54 -3.40
CA LEU A 14 20.63 -1.50 -2.39
C LEU A 14 20.77 -2.06 -0.97
N VAL A 15 20.14 -3.18 -0.66
CA VAL A 15 20.24 -3.83 0.66
C VAL A 15 21.67 -4.26 0.99
N ALA A 16 22.46 -4.68 0.00
CA ALA A 16 23.86 -5.02 0.20
C ALA A 16 24.72 -3.82 0.64
N GLN A 17 24.32 -2.61 0.29
CA GLN A 17 24.99 -1.36 0.66
C GLN A 17 24.55 -0.78 2.00
N MET A 18 23.44 -1.29 2.58
CA MET A 18 22.90 -0.81 3.85
C MET A 18 23.73 -1.32 5.04
N THR A 19 23.88 -0.47 6.06
CA THR A 19 24.35 -0.91 7.38
C THR A 19 23.29 -1.77 8.08
N LEU A 20 23.66 -2.42 9.17
CA LEU A 20 22.71 -3.22 9.96
C LEU A 20 21.59 -2.35 10.54
N GLU A 21 21.93 -1.18 11.03
CA GLU A 21 20.99 -0.19 11.60
C GLU A 21 20.01 0.29 10.52
N GLU A 22 20.51 0.59 9.31
CA GLU A 22 19.67 0.98 8.20
C GLU A 22 18.72 -0.14 7.79
N LYS A 23 19.20 -1.38 7.71
CA LYS A 23 18.34 -2.55 7.43
C LYS A 23 17.25 -2.70 8.49
N ALA A 24 17.61 -2.61 9.77
CA ALA A 24 16.66 -2.69 10.87
C ALA A 24 15.61 -1.56 10.81
N SER A 25 16.02 -0.35 10.47
CA SER A 25 15.12 0.80 10.34
C SER A 25 14.05 0.63 9.27
N GLN A 26 14.33 -0.12 8.20
CA GLN A 26 13.38 -0.38 7.11
C GLN A 26 12.28 -1.39 7.48
N LEU A 27 12.38 -2.08 8.61
CA LEU A 27 11.36 -3.03 9.08
C LEU A 27 10.18 -2.35 9.80
N ARG A 28 10.25 -1.04 10.02
CA ARG A 28 9.17 -0.24 10.61
C ARG A 28 8.16 0.16 9.54
N PHE A 29 6.89 0.34 9.97
CA PHE A 29 5.83 0.82 9.07
C PHE A 29 6.11 2.25 8.54
N ASP A 30 6.83 3.06 9.30
CA ASP A 30 7.31 4.40 8.98
C ASP A 30 8.80 4.36 8.60
N SER A 31 9.13 3.59 7.58
CA SER A 31 10.51 3.41 7.12
C SER A 31 11.17 4.74 6.79
N PRO A 32 12.27 5.12 7.48
CA PRO A 32 12.93 6.40 7.24
C PRO A 32 13.64 6.41 5.89
N ALA A 33 13.92 7.61 5.37
CA ALA A 33 14.75 7.78 4.20
C ALA A 33 16.21 7.35 4.49
N ILE A 34 16.88 6.85 3.44
CA ILE A 34 18.33 6.63 3.43
C ILE A 34 18.93 7.48 2.31
N PRO A 35 19.18 8.78 2.58
CA PRO A 35 19.55 9.74 1.53
C PRO A 35 20.80 9.35 0.75
N ARG A 36 21.82 8.76 1.41
CA ARG A 36 23.05 8.32 0.75
C ARG A 36 22.84 7.23 -0.32
N LEU A 37 21.74 6.49 -0.24
CA LEU A 37 21.34 5.47 -1.22
C LEU A 37 20.20 5.93 -2.12
N GLY A 38 19.75 7.19 -2.00
CA GLY A 38 18.63 7.72 -2.77
C GLY A 38 17.29 7.08 -2.41
N ILE A 39 17.17 6.43 -1.24
CA ILE A 39 15.94 5.78 -0.79
C ILE A 39 15.09 6.82 -0.06
N PRO A 40 13.88 7.15 -0.56
CA PRO A 40 12.96 8.05 0.13
C PRO A 40 12.32 7.37 1.35
N ALA A 41 11.79 8.17 2.29
CA ALA A 41 10.92 7.65 3.33
C ALA A 41 9.69 7.00 2.73
N TYR A 42 9.20 5.94 3.37
CA TYR A 42 8.00 5.24 2.95
C TYR A 42 7.19 4.78 4.16
N ASN A 43 5.89 5.03 4.10
CA ASN A 43 4.96 4.52 5.11
C ASN A 43 4.10 3.41 4.50
N TRP A 44 4.20 2.19 5.05
CA TRP A 44 3.44 1.05 4.54
C TRP A 44 2.18 0.73 5.38
N TRP A 45 1.80 1.61 6.30
CA TRP A 45 0.56 1.51 7.03
C TRP A 45 -0.58 2.15 6.24
N ASN A 46 -1.21 1.37 5.37
CA ASN A 46 -2.29 1.84 4.51
C ASN A 46 -3.42 0.82 4.49
N GLU A 47 -4.64 1.30 4.38
CA GLU A 47 -5.85 0.49 4.39
C GLU A 47 -6.71 0.78 3.16
N SER A 48 -7.30 -0.28 2.60
CA SER A 48 -8.23 -0.15 1.49
C SER A 48 -9.26 -1.29 1.44
N LEU A 49 -9.74 -1.74 2.61
CA LEU A 49 -10.63 -2.90 2.73
C LEU A 49 -11.94 -2.74 1.95
N HIS A 50 -12.47 -1.55 1.86
CA HIS A 50 -13.66 -1.21 1.07
C HIS A 50 -13.59 0.19 0.47
N GLY A 51 -12.41 0.61 0.05
CA GLY A 51 -12.04 1.93 -0.46
C GLY A 51 -10.79 2.44 0.22
N VAL A 52 -10.08 3.38 -0.41
CA VAL A 52 -8.85 3.96 0.16
C VAL A 52 -9.18 4.72 1.43
N ALA A 53 -8.59 4.30 2.55
CA ALA A 53 -8.88 4.89 3.86
C ALA A 53 -7.98 6.08 4.18
N ARG A 54 -8.57 7.08 4.85
CA ARG A 54 -7.95 8.17 5.63
C ARG A 54 -7.05 9.16 4.89
N ALA A 55 -6.86 9.03 3.58
CA ALA A 55 -6.03 9.94 2.80
C ALA A 55 -6.88 10.94 1.98
N GLY A 56 -7.84 11.58 2.59
CA GLY A 56 -8.82 12.45 1.94
C GLY A 56 -10.00 11.68 1.34
N THR A 57 -10.70 12.27 0.38
CA THR A 57 -11.89 11.67 -0.24
C THR A 57 -11.52 10.54 -1.20
N ALA A 58 -12.26 9.44 -1.15
CA ALA A 58 -12.19 8.32 -2.08
C ALA A 58 -13.56 7.65 -2.18
N THR A 59 -13.74 6.77 -3.16
CA THR A 59 -14.96 5.96 -3.27
C THR A 59 -15.03 4.97 -2.09
N VAL A 60 -16.18 4.92 -1.42
CA VAL A 60 -16.46 3.99 -0.33
C VAL A 60 -17.43 2.92 -0.84
N PHE A 61 -16.99 1.68 -0.74
CA PHE A 61 -17.79 0.51 -1.06
C PHE A 61 -18.39 -0.11 0.20
N PRO A 62 -19.36 -1.03 0.09
CA PRO A 62 -19.84 -1.81 1.22
C PRO A 62 -18.70 -2.54 1.93
N GLN A 63 -18.87 -2.85 3.22
CA GLN A 63 -17.89 -3.64 3.96
C GLN A 63 -17.70 -5.03 3.33
N ALA A 64 -16.57 -5.67 3.64
CA ALA A 64 -16.17 -6.95 3.05
C ALA A 64 -17.26 -8.04 3.15
N ILE A 65 -18.01 -8.09 4.26
CA ILE A 65 -19.13 -9.04 4.40
C ILE A 65 -20.26 -8.78 3.40
N GLY A 66 -20.57 -7.50 3.14
CA GLY A 66 -21.57 -7.11 2.16
C GLY A 66 -21.12 -7.41 0.73
N LEU A 67 -19.87 -7.12 0.41
CA LEU A 67 -19.28 -7.44 -0.89
C LEU A 67 -19.24 -8.96 -1.09
N ALA A 68 -18.80 -9.73 -0.10
CA ALA A 68 -18.73 -11.19 -0.18
C ALA A 68 -20.10 -11.84 -0.43
N ALA A 69 -21.18 -11.26 0.07
CA ALA A 69 -22.55 -11.76 -0.13
C ALA A 69 -23.04 -11.68 -1.59
N ILE A 70 -22.34 -10.94 -2.44
CA ILE A 70 -22.66 -10.83 -3.89
C ILE A 70 -22.30 -12.13 -4.63
N PHE A 71 -21.27 -12.86 -4.22
CA PHE A 71 -20.74 -14.06 -4.88
C PHE A 71 -20.43 -13.87 -6.37
N ASP A 72 -19.89 -12.70 -6.74
CA ASP A 72 -19.54 -12.32 -8.11
C ASP A 72 -18.09 -11.87 -8.17
N GLU A 73 -17.21 -12.72 -8.71
CA GLU A 73 -15.77 -12.47 -8.78
C GLU A 73 -15.43 -11.32 -9.72
N ASP A 74 -16.10 -11.22 -10.86
CA ASP A 74 -15.87 -10.15 -11.86
C ASP A 74 -16.21 -8.77 -11.27
N PHE A 75 -17.31 -8.71 -10.51
CA PHE A 75 -17.67 -7.49 -9.79
C PHE A 75 -16.63 -7.11 -8.73
N HIS A 76 -16.10 -8.10 -8.00
CA HIS A 76 -15.05 -7.83 -7.00
C HIS A 76 -13.75 -7.35 -7.64
N GLU A 77 -13.36 -7.91 -8.78
CA GLU A 77 -12.20 -7.42 -9.54
C GLU A 77 -12.40 -5.98 -10.00
N MET A 78 -13.59 -5.64 -10.47
CA MET A 78 -13.93 -4.26 -10.83
C MET A 78 -13.80 -3.30 -9.64
N VAL A 79 -14.35 -3.66 -8.47
CA VAL A 79 -14.23 -2.87 -7.23
C VAL A 79 -12.76 -2.70 -6.84
N ALA A 80 -11.99 -3.78 -6.84
CA ALA A 80 -10.56 -3.76 -6.52
C ALA A 80 -9.77 -2.88 -7.51
N SER A 81 -10.11 -2.90 -8.78
CA SER A 81 -9.50 -2.06 -9.82
C SER A 81 -9.76 -0.57 -9.58
N VAL A 82 -10.98 -0.19 -9.17
CA VAL A 82 -11.29 1.20 -8.80
C VAL A 82 -10.46 1.62 -7.59
N ILE A 83 -10.45 0.82 -6.52
CA ILE A 83 -9.68 1.10 -5.31
C ILE A 83 -8.19 1.25 -5.63
N SER A 84 -7.63 0.33 -6.42
CA SER A 84 -6.23 0.35 -6.84
C SER A 84 -5.89 1.61 -7.65
N THR A 85 -6.78 2.01 -8.55
CA THR A 85 -6.61 3.22 -9.38
C THR A 85 -6.63 4.48 -8.53
N GLU A 86 -7.59 4.60 -7.60
CA GLU A 86 -7.68 5.72 -6.68
C GLU A 86 -6.45 5.80 -5.76
N ALA A 87 -6.01 4.67 -5.21
CA ALA A 87 -4.81 4.59 -4.39
C ALA A 87 -3.57 5.08 -5.16
N ARG A 88 -3.41 4.64 -6.39
CA ARG A 88 -2.29 5.05 -7.26
C ARG A 88 -2.35 6.54 -7.59
N ALA A 89 -3.51 7.08 -7.92
CA ALA A 89 -3.68 8.49 -8.23
C ALA A 89 -3.35 9.38 -7.02
N LYS A 90 -3.84 9.00 -5.82
CA LYS A 90 -3.56 9.69 -4.56
C LYS A 90 -2.07 9.66 -4.22
N TYR A 91 -1.45 8.48 -4.28
CA TYR A 91 -0.02 8.33 -4.05
C TYR A 91 0.82 9.19 -4.98
N ASN A 92 0.52 9.19 -6.27
CA ASN A 92 1.26 9.99 -7.25
C ASN A 92 1.13 11.48 -6.96
N GLY A 93 -0.06 11.96 -6.65
CA GLY A 93 -0.30 13.37 -6.32
C GLY A 93 0.42 13.79 -5.04
N GLN A 94 0.31 13.01 -3.97
CA GLN A 94 0.89 13.31 -2.67
C GLN A 94 2.43 13.20 -2.69
N SER A 95 2.96 12.12 -3.25
CA SER A 95 4.40 11.89 -3.31
C SER A 95 5.15 12.90 -4.18
N ALA A 96 4.50 13.46 -5.21
CA ALA A 96 5.04 14.54 -6.03
C ALA A 96 5.33 15.82 -5.21
N HIS A 97 4.63 16.00 -4.10
CA HIS A 97 4.84 17.12 -3.16
C HIS A 97 5.63 16.69 -1.91
N GLY A 98 6.23 15.50 -1.93
CA GLY A 98 7.01 14.97 -0.79
C GLY A 98 6.16 14.44 0.37
N ASP A 99 4.84 14.40 0.24
CA ASP A 99 3.94 13.89 1.26
C ASP A 99 3.93 12.35 1.24
N ARG A 100 4.54 11.76 2.24
CA ARG A 100 4.73 10.30 2.40
C ARG A 100 4.27 9.81 3.77
N ASP A 101 3.31 10.48 4.34
CA ASP A 101 2.76 10.19 5.66
C ASP A 101 1.92 8.90 5.68
N ILE A 102 1.48 8.51 6.86
CA ILE A 102 0.59 7.37 7.10
C ILE A 102 -0.65 7.44 6.20
N TYR A 103 -1.12 6.31 5.70
CA TYR A 103 -2.24 6.16 4.76
C TYR A 103 -2.02 6.75 3.35
N LYS A 104 -0.79 7.08 2.99
CA LYS A 104 -0.45 7.70 1.70
C LYS A 104 0.50 6.86 0.85
N GLY A 105 0.69 5.60 1.22
CA GLY A 105 1.50 4.64 0.47
C GLY A 105 0.67 3.72 -0.42
N LEU A 106 1.31 2.64 -0.90
CA LEU A 106 0.73 1.66 -1.82
C LEU A 106 0.75 0.22 -1.31
N SER A 107 1.28 -0.01 -0.10
CA SER A 107 1.23 -1.32 0.55
C SER A 107 -0.09 -1.41 1.33
N MET A 108 -1.12 -1.96 0.70
CA MET A 108 -2.46 -1.98 1.27
C MET A 108 -2.69 -3.21 2.15
N TRP A 109 -3.25 -3.02 3.34
CA TRP A 109 -3.76 -4.08 4.20
C TRP A 109 -5.15 -4.48 3.70
N SER A 110 -5.16 -5.22 2.61
CA SER A 110 -6.33 -5.66 1.87
C SER A 110 -5.95 -6.83 0.96
N PRO A 111 -6.84 -7.84 0.78
CA PRO A 111 -8.12 -8.03 1.45
C PRO A 111 -7.98 -8.41 2.93
N ASN A 112 -9.07 -8.30 3.69
CA ASN A 112 -9.09 -8.79 5.05
C ASN A 112 -9.18 -10.32 5.09
N ILE A 113 -8.07 -10.96 5.43
CA ILE A 113 -7.97 -12.43 5.53
C ILE A 113 -8.53 -12.94 6.86
N ASN A 114 -8.52 -12.11 7.88
CA ASN A 114 -9.07 -12.45 9.18
C ASN A 114 -10.60 -12.39 9.10
N ILE A 115 -11.19 -13.54 8.83
CA ILE A 115 -12.63 -13.68 8.61
C ILE A 115 -13.40 -13.02 9.77
N PHE A 116 -14.42 -12.27 9.38
CA PHE A 116 -15.44 -11.74 10.23
C PHE A 116 -15.95 -12.78 11.25
N ARG A 117 -15.91 -12.43 12.51
CA ARG A 117 -16.27 -13.35 13.60
C ARG A 117 -17.65 -13.06 14.17
N ASP A 118 -18.07 -11.80 14.13
CA ASP A 118 -19.17 -11.31 14.93
C ASP A 118 -19.57 -9.90 14.42
N PRO A 119 -20.86 -9.62 14.22
CA PRO A 119 -21.37 -8.31 13.81
C PRO A 119 -21.31 -7.31 14.98
N ARG A 120 -20.17 -6.82 15.28
CA ARG A 120 -19.97 -5.78 16.32
C ARG A 120 -19.97 -4.40 15.72
#